data_9eebcd4d2bf718d324830e85480d2402
#
_entry.id   9eebcd4d2bf718d324830e85480d2402
#
_cell.length_a   1.000
_cell.length_b   1.000
_cell.length_c   1.000
_cell.angle_alpha   90.00
_cell.angle_beta   90.00
_cell.angle_gamma   90.00
#
_symmetry.space_group_name_H-M   'P 1'
#
loop_
_entity.id
_entity.type
_entity.pdbx_description
1 polymer ?
#
loop_
_entity_poly.entity_id
_entity_poly.type
_entity_poly.pdbx_seq_one_letter_code
_entity_poly.pdbx_strand_id
1 'polypeptide(L)'
;MKKILSVIMAVILSLGMLAGCGTKTETESKEPNVNVISPLPETIDINALDNCTVAISLEKGGAYVNDSGKMVMDVTVYSYELYDMVDIASLKENDVILRKNEEVKVTEIERLETGLVRINGGEENGGFDLVSNDSTVYYESGMNDIKAYYELGSVTLPVSDEFEYVDESDLDVDAKKYFAEDFLKDDSGIEYNFSPNNTSIVIENGTIIKMNKTYMP
;
A
#
# COMPACT_ATOMS: atom_id res chain seq x y z
N MET A 1 -26.61 -0.30 -42.35
CA MET A 1 -25.90 -0.22 -43.65
C MET A 1 -24.44 0.17 -43.37
N LYS A 2 -23.49 -0.60 -44.00
CA LYS A 2 -22.06 -0.39 -44.17
C LYS A 2 -21.20 -0.39 -42.91
N LYS A 3 -20.51 -1.50 -42.50
CA LYS A 3 -19.35 -2.22 -43.06
C LYS A 3 -18.14 -1.34 -43.38
N ILE A 4 -17.07 -1.43 -42.60
CA ILE A 4 -15.68 -1.16 -42.97
C ILE A 4 -14.82 -2.01 -42.04
N LEU A 5 -14.27 -3.01 -42.46
CA LEU A 5 -13.19 -3.49 -43.29
C LEU A 5 -11.84 -3.45 -42.54
N SER A 6 -11.41 -4.65 -42.21
CA SER A 6 -10.10 -5.07 -41.74
C SER A 6 -9.02 -4.84 -42.80
N VAL A 7 -7.84 -4.37 -42.41
CA VAL A 7 -6.64 -4.43 -43.23
C VAL A 7 -5.58 -5.23 -42.49
N ILE A 8 -5.36 -6.42 -43.00
CA ILE A 8 -4.21 -7.29 -42.72
C ILE A 8 -3.11 -6.87 -43.67
N MET A 9 -1.93 -6.55 -43.15
CA MET A 9 -0.75 -6.34 -43.99
C MET A 9 0.27 -7.42 -43.65
N ALA A 10 0.38 -8.34 -44.62
CA ALA A 10 1.43 -9.36 -44.68
C ALA A 10 2.74 -8.72 -45.16
N VAL A 11 3.83 -9.00 -44.49
CA VAL A 11 5.17 -8.64 -44.92
C VAL A 11 5.93 -9.90 -45.31
N ILE A 12 6.46 -9.80 -46.47
CA ILE A 12 7.10 -10.78 -47.35
C ILE A 12 8.49 -11.16 -46.80
N LEU A 13 8.76 -12.46 -46.80
CA LEU A 13 10.11 -13.02 -46.69
C LEU A 13 10.95 -12.67 -47.93
N SER A 14 12.18 -12.23 -47.74
CA SER A 14 13.24 -12.32 -48.73
C SER A 14 14.43 -13.13 -48.16
N LEU A 15 14.60 -14.35 -48.66
CA LEU A 15 15.82 -15.12 -48.53
C LEU A 15 16.99 -14.43 -49.24
N GLY A 16 18.08 -14.28 -48.51
CA GLY A 16 19.38 -13.97 -49.08
C GLY A 16 20.43 -14.85 -48.42
N MET A 17 20.77 -15.99 -49.07
CA MET A 17 21.95 -16.78 -48.71
C MET A 17 23.20 -16.07 -49.19
N LEU A 18 24.15 -15.80 -48.28
CA LEU A 18 25.55 -15.61 -48.59
C LEU A 18 26.37 -16.34 -47.52
N ALA A 19 27.04 -17.40 -47.97
CA ALA A 19 28.04 -18.13 -47.22
C ALA A 19 29.26 -17.24 -46.99
N GLY A 20 29.58 -16.99 -45.73
CA GLY A 20 30.81 -16.33 -45.28
C GLY A 20 31.33 -17.03 -44.05
N CYS A 21 32.32 -17.89 -44.21
CA CYS A 21 33.02 -18.56 -43.12
C CYS A 21 33.85 -17.51 -42.36
N GLY A 22 33.41 -17.14 -41.16
CA GLY A 22 34.14 -16.30 -40.23
C GLY A 22 33.69 -16.65 -38.83
N THR A 23 34.53 -17.41 -38.13
CA THR A 23 34.39 -17.67 -36.69
C THR A 23 34.40 -16.35 -35.92
N LYS A 24 33.23 -15.76 -35.75
CA LYS A 24 33.02 -14.74 -34.71
C LYS A 24 32.62 -15.48 -33.44
N THR A 25 33.53 -15.48 -32.48
CA THR A 25 33.18 -15.73 -31.10
C THR A 25 32.17 -14.64 -30.70
N GLU A 26 30.87 -14.96 -30.76
CA GLU A 26 29.85 -14.16 -30.11
C GLU A 26 30.08 -14.30 -28.61
N THR A 27 30.72 -13.29 -28.06
CA THR A 27 30.64 -13.05 -26.63
C THR A 27 29.18 -12.64 -26.38
N GLU A 28 28.33 -13.61 -26.05
CA GLU A 28 27.05 -13.33 -25.42
C GLU A 28 27.37 -12.45 -24.20
N SER A 29 27.13 -11.16 -24.31
CA SER A 29 26.99 -10.30 -23.16
C SER A 29 25.70 -10.77 -22.47
N LYS A 30 25.82 -11.70 -21.53
CA LYS A 30 24.74 -11.97 -20.58
C LYS A 30 24.50 -10.66 -19.86
N GLU A 31 23.39 -10.01 -20.18
CA GLU A 31 22.89 -8.97 -19.30
C GLU A 31 22.85 -9.54 -17.89
N PRO A 32 23.35 -8.82 -16.87
CA PRO A 32 23.29 -9.32 -15.53
C PRO A 32 21.83 -9.64 -15.21
N ASN A 33 21.60 -10.85 -14.71
CA ASN A 33 20.26 -11.29 -14.34
C ASN A 33 19.85 -10.44 -13.12
N VAL A 34 19.08 -9.38 -13.37
CA VAL A 34 18.60 -8.46 -12.34
C VAL A 34 17.47 -9.15 -11.60
N ASN A 35 17.62 -9.30 -10.30
CA ASN A 35 16.57 -9.83 -9.45
C ASN A 35 15.51 -8.74 -9.24
N VAL A 36 14.24 -9.08 -9.41
CA VAL A 36 13.11 -8.18 -9.15
C VAL A 36 12.39 -8.67 -7.90
N ILE A 37 12.47 -7.88 -6.85
CA ILE A 37 11.77 -8.13 -5.58
C ILE A 37 10.42 -7.42 -5.62
N SER A 38 9.36 -8.18 -5.48
CA SER A 38 7.98 -7.66 -5.47
C SER A 38 7.40 -7.69 -4.06
N PRO A 39 6.54 -6.73 -3.69
CA PRO A 39 5.75 -6.84 -2.49
C PRO A 39 4.90 -8.11 -2.50
N LEU A 40 4.64 -8.64 -1.31
CA LEU A 40 3.65 -9.70 -1.14
C LEU A 40 2.27 -9.15 -1.52
N PRO A 41 1.44 -9.91 -2.24
CA PRO A 41 0.17 -9.41 -2.73
C PRO A 41 -0.82 -9.23 -1.57
N GLU A 42 -0.95 -8.02 -1.06
CA GLU A 42 -2.14 -7.57 -0.34
C GLU A 42 -3.00 -6.77 -1.33
N THR A 43 -3.97 -7.44 -1.92
CA THR A 43 -4.89 -6.78 -2.84
C THR A 43 -6.09 -6.24 -2.08
N ILE A 44 -5.98 -5.01 -1.60
CA ILE A 44 -7.13 -4.25 -1.11
C ILE A 44 -7.78 -3.60 -2.34
N ASP A 45 -8.94 -4.11 -2.75
CA ASP A 45 -9.76 -3.43 -3.76
C ASP A 45 -10.69 -2.44 -3.04
N ILE A 46 -10.38 -1.15 -3.17
CA ILE A 46 -11.16 -0.07 -2.55
C ILE A 46 -12.64 -0.05 -2.99
N ASN A 47 -12.98 -0.62 -4.15
CA ASN A 47 -14.35 -0.69 -4.65
C ASN A 47 -15.10 -1.93 -4.16
N ALA A 48 -14.41 -2.85 -3.49
CA ALA A 48 -14.96 -4.13 -3.02
C ALA A 48 -14.51 -4.45 -1.59
N LEU A 49 -14.42 -3.42 -0.74
CA LEU A 49 -14.06 -3.59 0.66
C LEU A 49 -15.12 -4.39 1.39
N ASP A 50 -14.78 -5.58 1.85
CA ASP A 50 -15.66 -6.44 2.65
C ASP A 50 -14.85 -7.40 3.52
N ASN A 51 -15.37 -7.67 4.71
CA ASN A 51 -14.76 -8.59 5.69
C ASN A 51 -13.27 -8.31 5.94
N CYS A 52 -12.92 -7.04 6.07
CA CYS A 52 -11.53 -6.58 6.23
C CYS A 52 -11.39 -5.49 7.29
N THR A 53 -10.15 -5.29 7.72
CA THR A 53 -9.76 -4.13 8.53
C THR A 53 -8.76 -3.31 7.72
N VAL A 54 -9.02 -2.03 7.57
CA VAL A 54 -8.17 -1.11 6.79
C VAL A 54 -7.80 0.13 7.58
N ALA A 55 -6.60 0.64 7.35
CA ALA A 55 -6.16 1.92 7.87
C ALA A 55 -6.80 3.06 7.08
N ILE A 56 -7.23 4.09 7.79
CA ILE A 56 -7.95 5.21 7.17
C ILE A 56 -7.52 6.58 7.72
N SER A 57 -7.84 7.63 6.96
CA SER A 57 -8.05 8.97 7.52
C SER A 57 -9.51 9.38 7.32
N LEU A 58 -9.98 10.24 8.21
CA LEU A 58 -11.31 10.82 8.18
C LEU A 58 -11.23 12.29 8.60
N GLU A 59 -11.68 13.17 7.72
CA GLU A 59 -11.76 14.60 7.98
C GLU A 59 -13.03 14.97 8.77
N LYS A 60 -12.97 16.09 9.48
CA LYS A 60 -14.18 16.61 10.14
C LYS A 60 -15.25 16.94 9.10
N GLY A 61 -16.46 16.39 9.31
CA GLY A 61 -17.56 16.51 8.36
C GLY A 61 -17.62 15.40 7.30
N GLY A 62 -16.64 14.49 7.28
CA GLY A 62 -16.68 13.30 6.41
C GLY A 62 -17.69 12.26 6.87
N ALA A 63 -18.24 12.37 8.07
CA ALA A 63 -19.35 11.55 8.55
C ALA A 63 -20.65 12.35 8.47
N TYR A 64 -21.66 11.84 7.76
CA TYR A 64 -22.93 12.56 7.52
C TYR A 64 -24.09 11.59 7.21
N VAL A 65 -25.32 12.13 7.25
CA VAL A 65 -26.51 11.41 6.81
C VAL A 65 -26.77 11.73 5.34
N ASN A 66 -26.80 10.70 4.51
CA ASN A 66 -27.02 10.84 3.06
C ASN A 66 -28.51 11.09 2.73
N ASP A 67 -28.82 11.33 1.45
CA ASP A 67 -30.19 11.59 0.97
C ASP A 67 -31.19 10.45 1.26
N SER A 68 -30.70 9.24 1.50
CA SER A 68 -31.51 8.08 1.88
C SER A 68 -31.75 7.98 3.38
N GLY A 69 -31.27 8.93 4.17
CA GLY A 69 -31.38 8.94 5.62
C GLY A 69 -30.46 7.95 6.33
N LYS A 70 -29.43 7.44 5.66
CA LYS A 70 -28.43 6.53 6.23
C LYS A 70 -27.16 7.28 6.54
N MET A 71 -26.54 6.94 7.68
CA MET A 71 -25.22 7.44 7.99
C MET A 71 -24.16 6.80 7.09
N VAL A 72 -23.27 7.62 6.58
CA VAL A 72 -22.11 7.24 5.77
C VAL A 72 -20.87 7.96 6.24
N MET A 73 -19.71 7.44 5.89
CA MET A 73 -18.40 8.07 6.10
C MET A 73 -17.61 8.12 4.79
N ASP A 74 -17.11 9.31 4.46
CA ASP A 74 -16.14 9.53 3.38
C ASP A 74 -14.74 9.34 3.98
N VAL A 75 -14.11 8.23 3.69
CA VAL A 75 -12.79 7.87 4.23
C VAL A 75 -11.76 7.77 3.12
N THR A 76 -10.53 8.14 3.40
CA THR A 76 -9.39 7.79 2.57
C THR A 76 -8.77 6.51 3.13
N VAL A 77 -8.60 5.51 2.28
CA VAL A 77 -8.07 4.19 2.62
C VAL A 77 -6.59 4.11 2.28
N TYR A 78 -5.83 3.47 3.15
CA TYR A 78 -4.38 3.33 3.02
C TYR A 78 -3.95 1.87 3.11
N SER A 79 -2.83 1.57 2.49
CA SER A 79 -2.11 0.31 2.61
C SER A 79 -0.63 0.55 2.88
N TYR A 80 0.10 -0.52 3.14
CA TYR A 80 1.55 -0.55 3.23
C TYR A 80 2.06 -1.82 2.56
N GLU A 81 3.30 -1.84 2.13
CA GLU A 81 3.89 -2.98 1.46
C GLU A 81 4.58 -3.91 2.45
N LEU A 82 4.44 -5.21 2.18
CA LEU A 82 5.16 -6.27 2.86
C LEU A 82 6.09 -6.96 1.88
N TYR A 83 7.30 -7.29 2.30
CA TYR A 83 8.27 -8.02 1.49
C TYR A 83 8.70 -9.29 2.22
N ASP A 84 8.85 -10.38 1.49
CA ASP A 84 9.36 -11.62 2.05
C ASP A 84 10.80 -11.44 2.58
N MET A 85 11.09 -12.01 3.74
CA MET A 85 12.40 -11.90 4.36
C MET A 85 13.51 -12.52 3.52
N VAL A 86 13.23 -13.65 2.85
CA VAL A 86 14.22 -14.35 2.01
C VAL A 86 14.58 -13.49 0.80
N ASP A 87 13.57 -12.82 0.23
CA ASP A 87 13.76 -11.94 -0.91
C ASP A 87 14.61 -10.72 -0.50
N ILE A 88 14.28 -10.06 0.61
CA ILE A 88 15.08 -8.93 1.12
C ILE A 88 16.50 -9.38 1.51
N ALA A 89 16.68 -10.58 2.07
CA ALA A 89 18.00 -11.10 2.38
C ALA A 89 18.85 -11.35 1.12
N SER A 90 18.22 -11.70 0.00
CA SER A 90 18.88 -11.94 -1.30
C SER A 90 19.15 -10.66 -2.10
N LEU A 91 18.48 -9.55 -1.76
CA LEU A 91 18.57 -8.27 -2.46
C LEU A 91 20.00 -7.71 -2.45
N LYS A 92 20.45 -7.23 -3.58
CA LYS A 92 21.81 -6.67 -3.77
C LYS A 92 21.80 -5.46 -4.71
N GLU A 93 22.90 -4.78 -4.80
CA GLU A 93 23.09 -3.67 -5.75
C GLU A 93 22.84 -4.13 -7.19
N ASN A 94 22.20 -3.26 -7.96
CA ASN A 94 21.68 -3.42 -9.31
C ASN A 94 20.41 -4.27 -9.43
N ASP A 95 19.90 -4.89 -8.39
CA ASP A 95 18.57 -5.47 -8.38
C ASP A 95 17.49 -4.37 -8.44
N VAL A 96 16.25 -4.77 -8.66
CA VAL A 96 15.08 -3.91 -8.68
C VAL A 96 14.14 -4.34 -7.56
N ILE A 97 13.64 -3.39 -6.79
CA ILE A 97 12.55 -3.61 -5.84
C ILE A 97 11.33 -2.80 -6.29
N LEU A 98 10.15 -3.42 -6.24
CA LEU A 98 8.90 -2.72 -6.50
C LEU A 98 8.44 -2.03 -5.22
N ARG A 99 8.22 -0.72 -5.28
CA ARG A 99 7.74 0.13 -4.19
C ARG A 99 6.57 0.96 -4.68
N LYS A 100 5.41 0.81 -4.10
CA LYS A 100 4.17 1.51 -4.51
C LYS A 100 3.88 1.34 -6.01
N ASN A 101 4.07 0.11 -6.52
CA ASN A 101 4.00 -0.26 -7.94
C ASN A 101 5.02 0.42 -8.86
N GLU A 102 6.05 1.06 -8.34
CA GLU A 102 7.13 1.65 -9.10
C GLU A 102 8.42 0.82 -8.98
N GLU A 103 9.15 0.70 -10.07
CA GLU A 103 10.46 0.05 -10.07
C GLU A 103 11.51 0.97 -9.47
N VAL A 104 12.11 0.54 -8.36
CA VAL A 104 13.23 1.23 -7.72
C VAL A 104 14.49 0.40 -7.90
N LYS A 105 15.48 0.94 -8.62
CA LYS A 105 16.79 0.30 -8.75
C LYS A 105 17.56 0.45 -7.45
N VAL A 106 18.08 -0.66 -6.93
CA VAL A 106 18.95 -0.68 -5.76
C VAL A 106 20.36 -0.25 -6.19
N THR A 107 20.78 0.92 -5.78
CA THR A 107 22.13 1.46 -6.02
C THR A 107 23.03 1.29 -4.84
N GLU A 108 22.46 1.17 -3.63
CA GLU A 108 23.15 0.99 -2.36
C GLU A 108 22.25 0.18 -1.42
N ILE A 109 22.84 -0.72 -0.66
CA ILE A 109 22.13 -1.48 0.37
C ILE A 109 23.03 -1.62 1.61
N GLU A 110 22.50 -1.23 2.75
CA GLU A 110 23.16 -1.37 4.05
C GLU A 110 22.28 -2.23 4.96
N ARG A 111 22.88 -3.23 5.61
CA ARG A 111 22.22 -4.09 6.59
C ARG A 111 22.79 -3.83 7.95
N LEU A 112 21.99 -3.29 8.83
CA LEU A 112 22.40 -2.92 10.18
C LEU A 112 22.24 -4.12 11.14
N GLU A 113 23.03 -4.14 12.20
CA GLU A 113 22.95 -5.19 13.24
C GLU A 113 21.59 -5.23 13.95
N THR A 114 20.84 -4.13 13.92
CA THR A 114 19.48 -4.01 14.44
C THR A 114 18.43 -4.76 13.59
N GLY A 115 18.82 -5.27 12.42
CA GLY A 115 17.91 -5.89 11.46
C GLY A 115 17.29 -4.91 10.47
N LEU A 116 17.54 -3.61 10.60
CA LEU A 116 17.12 -2.61 9.62
C LEU A 116 17.90 -2.79 8.32
N VAL A 117 17.20 -2.72 7.19
CA VAL A 117 17.79 -2.73 5.84
C VAL A 117 17.54 -1.38 5.18
N ARG A 118 18.62 -0.66 4.94
CA ARG A 118 18.58 0.66 4.31
C ARG A 118 18.85 0.54 2.83
N ILE A 119 17.99 1.12 2.00
CA ILE A 119 18.08 1.08 0.54
C ILE A 119 18.28 2.50 0.03
N ASN A 120 19.28 2.65 -0.87
CA ASN A 120 19.63 3.91 -1.53
C ASN A 120 19.89 5.07 -0.54
N GLY A 121 20.59 4.77 0.56
CA GLY A 121 20.93 5.75 1.59
C GLY A 121 19.84 6.03 2.62
N GLY A 122 18.72 5.29 2.58
CA GLY A 122 17.61 5.42 3.52
C GLY A 122 16.75 6.67 3.31
N GLU A 123 15.75 6.84 4.16
CA GLU A 123 14.77 7.93 4.07
C GLU A 123 15.44 9.31 4.04
N GLU A 124 16.48 9.53 4.85
CA GLU A 124 17.19 10.81 4.95
C GLU A 124 17.88 11.23 3.64
N ASN A 125 18.21 10.28 2.76
CA ASN A 125 18.90 10.53 1.50
C ASN A 125 18.03 10.25 0.26
N GLY A 126 16.70 10.14 0.45
CA GLY A 126 15.75 9.93 -0.64
C GLY A 126 15.56 8.46 -1.05
N GLY A 127 16.18 7.54 -0.30
CA GLY A 127 15.88 6.12 -0.34
C GLY A 127 14.78 5.73 0.64
N PHE A 128 14.87 4.55 1.25
CA PHE A 128 13.92 4.08 2.26
C PHE A 128 14.55 3.02 3.16
N ASP A 129 13.95 2.86 4.32
CA ASP A 129 14.37 1.89 5.33
C ASP A 129 13.31 0.78 5.46
N LEU A 130 13.76 -0.46 5.52
CA LEU A 130 12.93 -1.64 5.75
C LEU A 130 13.20 -2.21 7.13
N VAL A 131 12.13 -2.46 7.88
CA VAL A 131 12.18 -3.06 9.23
C VAL A 131 11.31 -4.31 9.29
N SER A 132 11.62 -5.20 10.23
CA SER A 132 10.84 -6.40 10.48
C SER A 132 10.54 -6.52 11.98
N ASN A 133 9.27 -6.77 12.32
CA ASN A 133 8.86 -6.98 13.71
C ASN A 133 8.83 -8.45 14.12
N ASP A 134 8.65 -9.38 13.18
CA ASP A 134 8.38 -10.79 13.48
C ASP A 134 9.37 -11.76 12.82
N SER A 135 10.38 -11.23 12.15
CA SER A 135 11.37 -12.02 11.41
C SER A 135 10.81 -12.86 10.25
N THR A 136 9.65 -12.52 9.73
CA THR A 136 9.05 -13.18 8.57
C THR A 136 8.89 -12.25 7.37
N VAL A 137 8.54 -11.00 7.62
CA VAL A 137 8.33 -9.98 6.59
C VAL A 137 9.01 -8.67 6.96
N TYR A 138 9.40 -7.94 5.92
CA TYR A 138 9.83 -6.56 6.02
C TYR A 138 8.71 -5.62 5.55
N TYR A 139 8.67 -4.42 6.11
CA TYR A 139 7.85 -3.32 5.62
C TYR A 139 8.69 -2.02 5.61
N GLU A 140 8.29 -1.07 4.76
CA GLU A 140 8.92 0.25 4.76
C GLU A 140 8.61 0.97 6.07
N SER A 141 9.66 1.42 6.75
CA SER A 141 9.56 2.22 7.96
C SER A 141 9.46 3.70 7.59
N GLY A 142 8.51 4.39 8.20
CA GLY A 142 8.48 5.83 8.27
C GLY A 142 9.12 6.36 9.56
N MET A 143 8.79 7.58 9.91
CA MET A 143 9.29 8.22 11.13
C MET A 143 8.94 7.39 12.38
N ASN A 144 9.89 7.21 13.31
CA ASN A 144 9.72 6.43 14.54
C ASN A 144 9.37 4.95 14.34
N ASP A 145 9.89 4.30 13.32
CA ASP A 145 9.64 2.89 12.99
C ASP A 145 8.15 2.56 12.74
N ILE A 146 7.33 3.57 12.46
CA ILE A 146 5.94 3.41 12.08
C ILE A 146 5.90 2.99 10.60
N LYS A 147 4.95 2.11 10.24
CA LYS A 147 4.75 1.70 8.85
C LYS A 147 4.53 2.90 7.92
N ALA A 148 5.23 2.92 6.80
CA ALA A 148 5.03 3.94 5.77
C ALA A 148 3.80 3.58 4.94
N TYR A 149 2.66 4.16 5.29
CA TYR A 149 1.41 3.98 4.56
C TYR A 149 1.41 4.79 3.26
N TYR A 150 0.73 4.26 2.25
CA TYR A 150 0.43 4.98 1.02
C TYR A 150 -1.08 4.93 0.73
N GLU A 151 -1.58 5.98 0.11
CA GLU A 151 -2.99 6.14 -0.21
C GLU A 151 -3.41 5.22 -1.34
N LEU A 152 -4.53 4.51 -1.15
CA LEU A 152 -5.20 3.73 -2.20
C LEU A 152 -6.30 4.55 -2.88
N GLY A 153 -6.93 5.47 -2.15
CA GLY A 153 -7.98 6.34 -2.64
C GLY A 153 -9.07 6.60 -1.60
N SER A 154 -10.09 7.34 -1.99
CA SER A 154 -11.22 7.70 -1.11
C SER A 154 -12.48 6.94 -1.52
N VAL A 155 -13.29 6.59 -0.53
CA VAL A 155 -14.55 5.86 -0.70
C VAL A 155 -15.57 6.30 0.33
N THR A 156 -16.85 6.32 -0.08
CA THR A 156 -17.99 6.51 0.83
C THR A 156 -18.54 5.17 1.25
N LEU A 157 -18.53 4.87 2.53
CA LEU A 157 -19.02 3.62 3.08
C LEU A 157 -20.22 3.85 4.01
N PRO A 158 -21.25 2.99 3.97
CA PRO A 158 -22.32 3.00 4.95
C PRO A 158 -21.80 2.62 6.33
N VAL A 159 -22.43 3.17 7.36
CA VAL A 159 -22.12 2.91 8.77
C VAL A 159 -23.25 2.08 9.35
N SER A 160 -22.92 1.04 10.12
CA SER A 160 -23.89 0.17 10.79
C SER A 160 -24.66 0.94 11.88
N ASP A 161 -25.90 0.55 12.13
CA ASP A 161 -26.68 1.04 13.28
C ASP A 161 -26.07 0.59 14.62
N GLU A 162 -25.25 -0.48 14.62
CA GLU A 162 -24.51 -1.00 15.78
C GLU A 162 -23.05 -0.53 15.82
N PHE A 163 -22.68 0.46 15.02
CA PHE A 163 -21.33 0.99 14.94
C PHE A 163 -20.80 1.50 16.28
N GLU A 164 -19.55 1.13 16.60
CA GLU A 164 -18.83 1.62 17.78
C GLU A 164 -17.47 2.20 17.33
N TYR A 165 -17.16 3.42 17.76
CA TYR A 165 -15.83 3.98 17.71
C TYR A 165 -15.17 3.89 19.08
N VAL A 166 -13.99 3.27 19.16
CA VAL A 166 -13.19 3.11 20.36
C VAL A 166 -11.92 3.95 20.23
N ASP A 167 -11.75 4.93 21.11
CA ASP A 167 -10.57 5.79 21.19
C ASP A 167 -9.69 5.37 22.37
N GLU A 168 -8.55 4.75 22.06
CA GLU A 168 -7.49 4.31 22.98
C GLU A 168 -6.21 5.14 22.77
N SER A 169 -6.31 6.34 22.18
CA SER A 169 -5.15 7.18 21.88
C SER A 169 -4.52 7.87 23.09
N ASP A 170 -5.22 7.94 24.20
CA ASP A 170 -4.72 8.46 25.47
C ASP A 170 -4.47 7.31 26.44
N LEU A 171 -3.18 7.04 26.72
CA LEU A 171 -2.77 5.91 27.57
C LEU A 171 -3.05 6.14 29.07
N ASP A 172 -3.36 7.37 29.48
CA ASP A 172 -3.57 7.73 30.87
C ASP A 172 -5.04 7.60 31.31
N VAL A 173 -5.95 7.32 30.38
CA VAL A 173 -7.39 7.20 30.63
C VAL A 173 -7.96 5.92 30.03
N ASP A 174 -9.10 5.49 30.54
CA ASP A 174 -9.85 4.38 29.95
C ASP A 174 -10.30 4.73 28.53
N ALA A 175 -10.38 3.71 27.67
CA ALA A 175 -10.87 3.86 26.31
C ALA A 175 -12.22 4.55 26.24
N LYS A 176 -12.31 5.59 25.43
CA LYS A 176 -13.57 6.30 25.18
C LYS A 176 -14.36 5.59 24.08
N LYS A 177 -15.67 5.55 24.23
CA LYS A 177 -16.57 4.94 23.26
C LYS A 177 -17.55 5.98 22.74
N TYR A 178 -17.73 5.95 21.42
CA TYR A 178 -18.65 6.81 20.70
C TYR A 178 -19.48 5.96 19.72
N PHE A 179 -20.64 6.47 19.39
CA PHE A 179 -21.54 5.83 18.43
C PHE A 179 -21.71 6.69 17.16
N ALA A 180 -22.43 6.16 16.21
CA ALA A 180 -22.61 6.81 14.90
C ALA A 180 -23.11 8.26 15.04
N GLU A 181 -24.11 8.51 15.89
CA GLU A 181 -24.68 9.85 16.09
C GLU A 181 -23.73 10.86 16.72
N ASP A 182 -22.64 10.40 17.39
CA ASP A 182 -21.70 11.32 18.03
C ASP A 182 -20.84 12.05 16.97
N PHE A 183 -20.62 11.43 15.80
CA PHE A 183 -19.94 12.07 14.68
C PHE A 183 -20.74 13.20 14.04
N LEU A 184 -22.04 13.26 14.28
CA LEU A 184 -22.94 14.30 13.76
C LEU A 184 -23.09 15.50 14.72
N LYS A 185 -22.46 15.42 15.91
CA LYS A 185 -22.54 16.46 16.95
C LYS A 185 -21.26 17.28 17.00
N ASP A 186 -21.36 18.58 17.02
CA ASP A 186 -20.20 19.49 17.12
C ASP A 186 -19.49 19.40 18.47
N ASP A 187 -20.21 19.03 19.54
CA ASP A 187 -19.75 18.96 20.93
C ASP A 187 -19.54 17.52 21.45
N SER A 188 -19.38 16.56 20.55
CA SER A 188 -19.18 15.14 20.90
C SER A 188 -17.89 14.87 21.69
N GLY A 189 -16.90 15.75 21.58
CA GLY A 189 -15.57 15.54 22.13
C GLY A 189 -14.67 14.62 21.30
N ILE A 190 -15.10 14.26 20.08
CA ILE A 190 -14.27 13.52 19.12
C ILE A 190 -13.17 14.42 18.59
N GLU A 191 -11.91 13.99 18.73
CA GLU A 191 -10.76 14.65 18.15
C GLU A 191 -10.47 14.10 16.75
N TYR A 192 -10.68 14.95 15.73
CA TYR A 192 -10.50 14.62 14.31
C TYR A 192 -9.02 14.66 13.88
N ASN A 193 -8.19 13.86 14.50
CA ASN A 193 -6.79 13.62 14.13
C ASN A 193 -6.58 12.16 13.65
N PHE A 194 -7.55 11.68 12.87
CA PHE A 194 -7.55 10.35 12.30
C PHE A 194 -6.54 10.24 11.16
N SER A 195 -5.63 9.29 11.26
CA SER A 195 -4.58 9.04 10.28
C SER A 195 -4.36 7.53 10.13
N PRO A 196 -3.76 7.08 9.03
CA PRO A 196 -3.52 5.65 8.84
C PRO A 196 -2.61 5.04 9.92
N ASN A 197 -1.81 5.86 10.60
CA ASN A 197 -0.90 5.39 11.64
C ASN A 197 -1.61 5.11 12.97
N ASN A 198 -2.77 5.70 13.19
CA ASN A 198 -3.49 5.53 14.46
C ASN A 198 -4.93 5.04 14.30
N THR A 199 -5.49 5.01 13.08
CA THR A 199 -6.91 4.77 12.88
C THR A 199 -7.17 3.66 11.88
N SER A 200 -8.04 2.73 12.27
CA SER A 200 -8.53 1.68 11.39
C SER A 200 -10.05 1.51 11.51
N ILE A 201 -10.66 0.99 10.45
CA ILE A 201 -12.07 0.58 10.42
C ILE A 201 -12.18 -0.91 10.12
N VAL A 202 -13.20 -1.53 10.71
CA VAL A 202 -13.61 -2.90 10.41
C VAL A 202 -14.85 -2.83 9.52
N ILE A 203 -14.80 -3.53 8.41
CA ILE A 203 -15.86 -3.57 7.39
C ILE A 203 -16.40 -4.98 7.30
N GLU A 204 -17.71 -5.13 7.41
CA GLU A 204 -18.43 -6.38 7.19
C GLU A 204 -19.64 -6.11 6.28
N ASN A 205 -19.82 -6.95 5.26
CA ASN A 205 -20.88 -6.82 4.26
C ASN A 205 -20.91 -5.41 3.63
N GLY A 206 -19.70 -4.85 3.34
CA GLY A 206 -19.54 -3.52 2.76
C GLY A 206 -19.96 -2.37 3.67
N THR A 207 -20.09 -2.59 4.98
CA THR A 207 -20.56 -1.62 5.97
C THR A 207 -19.53 -1.47 7.10
N ILE A 208 -19.24 -0.26 7.51
CA ILE A 208 -18.36 0.00 8.67
C ILE A 208 -19.11 -0.41 9.94
N ILE A 209 -18.59 -1.41 10.66
CA ILE A 209 -19.15 -1.88 11.92
C ILE A 209 -18.39 -1.35 13.13
N LYS A 210 -17.11 -1.02 12.95
CA LYS A 210 -16.25 -0.55 14.04
C LYS A 210 -15.17 0.39 13.52
N MET A 211 -14.77 1.35 14.35
CA MET A 211 -13.60 2.20 14.16
C MET A 211 -12.75 2.14 15.42
N ASN A 212 -11.45 2.01 15.27
CA ASN A 212 -10.51 2.03 16.38
C ASN A 212 -9.47 3.12 16.15
N LYS A 213 -9.16 3.85 17.21
CA LYS A 213 -8.04 4.79 17.25
C LYS A 213 -7.12 4.41 18.39
N THR A 214 -5.85 4.25 18.09
CA THR A 214 -4.83 3.84 19.04
C THR A 214 -3.83 4.97 19.26
N TYR A 215 -3.06 4.85 20.34
CA TYR A 215 -1.94 5.76 20.57
C TYR A 215 -0.92 5.68 19.43
N MET A 216 -0.40 6.84 19.07
CA MET A 216 0.73 6.97 18.16
C MET A 216 1.86 7.67 18.92
N PRO A 217 3.03 7.02 19.05
CA PRO A 217 4.18 7.54 19.81
C PRO A 217 4.83 8.77 19.16
#